data_a3bf386cd29f8f5673dcafecc0fc1726
#
_entry.id   a3bf386cd29f8f5673dcafecc0fc1726
#
_cell.length_a   1.000
_cell.length_b   1.000
_cell.length_c   1.000
_cell.angle_alpha   90.00
_cell.angle_beta   90.00
_cell.angle_gamma   90.00
#
_symmetry.space_group_name_H-M   'P 1'
#
loop_
_entity.id
_entity.type
_entity.pdbx_description
1 polymer ?
#
loop_
_entity_poly.entity_id
_entity_poly.type
_entity_poly.pdbx_seq_one_letter_code
_entity_poly.pdbx_strand_id
1 'polypeptide(L)'
;MSRFMGLLVVAVVALATPAWSRAPGKIVGTWKLLSYAVEQQSTGQRGPIMGDKPTGYAHMLPEGRVFFILTGEGRKPGKTDAERAELLGTLVAYTGTYTTEGDKWSTSVDVAWNPEWVGTRQVRDFRIEGDRLVVTTPWRVMPNWADKGMTRSIVTFERAK
;
A
#
# COMPACT_ATOMS: atom_id res chain seq x y z
N MET A 1 -28.08 -58.67 -38.12
CA MET A 1 -26.78 -58.04 -38.08
C MET A 1 -27.00 -56.55 -37.71
N SER A 2 -26.89 -56.23 -36.43
CA SER A 2 -27.14 -54.88 -35.90
C SER A 2 -25.79 -54.26 -35.47
N ARG A 3 -25.37 -53.18 -36.12
CA ARG A 3 -24.14 -52.44 -35.83
C ARG A 3 -24.48 -51.32 -34.81
N PHE A 4 -24.08 -51.53 -33.57
CA PHE A 4 -24.06 -50.44 -32.57
C PHE A 4 -22.86 -49.55 -32.83
N MET A 5 -23.13 -48.29 -33.21
CA MET A 5 -22.13 -47.23 -33.35
C MET A 5 -22.10 -46.43 -32.03
N GLY A 6 -21.08 -46.73 -31.20
CA GLY A 6 -20.87 -46.00 -29.95
C GLY A 6 -20.36 -44.58 -30.20
N LEU A 7 -21.13 -43.61 -29.74
CA LEU A 7 -20.74 -42.17 -29.79
C LEU A 7 -19.82 -41.87 -28.59
N LEU A 8 -18.54 -41.60 -28.85
CA LEU A 8 -17.56 -41.19 -27.84
C LEU A 8 -17.73 -39.67 -27.60
N VAL A 9 -18.32 -39.29 -26.49
CA VAL A 9 -18.41 -37.88 -26.06
C VAL A 9 -17.12 -37.54 -25.34
N VAL A 10 -16.24 -36.74 -25.98
CA VAL A 10 -15.06 -36.18 -25.34
C VAL A 10 -15.47 -34.89 -24.64
N ALA A 11 -15.54 -34.94 -23.31
CA ALA A 11 -15.76 -33.77 -22.48
C ALA A 11 -14.45 -32.93 -22.40
N VAL A 12 -14.43 -31.80 -23.06
CA VAL A 12 -13.34 -30.82 -22.93
C VAL A 12 -13.55 -30.04 -21.63
N VAL A 13 -12.78 -30.36 -20.60
CA VAL A 13 -12.73 -29.59 -19.35
C VAL A 13 -11.87 -28.34 -19.63
N ALA A 14 -12.51 -27.19 -19.83
CA ALA A 14 -11.83 -25.91 -19.90
C ALA A 14 -11.31 -25.54 -18.49
N LEU A 15 -10.00 -25.66 -18.27
CA LEU A 15 -9.33 -25.14 -17.08
C LEU A 15 -9.39 -23.61 -17.14
N ALA A 16 -10.29 -23.01 -16.37
CA ALA A 16 -10.31 -21.55 -16.16
C ALA A 16 -9.06 -21.14 -15.37
N THR A 17 -8.08 -20.57 -16.07
CA THR A 17 -6.94 -19.90 -15.42
C THR A 17 -7.48 -18.68 -14.68
N PRO A 18 -7.11 -18.46 -13.38
CA PRO A 18 -7.53 -17.28 -12.67
C PRO A 18 -6.97 -16.05 -13.41
N ALA A 19 -7.85 -15.18 -13.87
CA ALA A 19 -7.47 -13.89 -14.45
C ALA A 19 -6.90 -13.04 -13.31
N TRP A 20 -5.59 -13.01 -13.20
CA TRP A 20 -4.89 -12.04 -12.34
C TRP A 20 -5.19 -10.66 -12.93
N SER A 21 -6.01 -9.89 -12.22
CA SER A 21 -6.32 -8.50 -12.61
C SER A 21 -5.01 -7.73 -12.68
N ARG A 22 -4.56 -7.44 -13.90
CA ARG A 22 -3.32 -6.72 -14.15
C ARG A 22 -3.47 -5.30 -13.62
N ALA A 23 -2.63 -4.88 -12.67
CA ALA A 23 -2.62 -3.51 -12.19
C ALA A 23 -2.47 -2.51 -13.36
N PRO A 24 -3.20 -1.38 -13.36
CA PRO A 24 -3.10 -0.38 -14.42
C PRO A 24 -1.66 0.12 -14.52
N GLY A 25 -1.09 0.11 -15.75
CA GLY A 25 0.33 0.34 -16.01
C GLY A 25 0.93 1.65 -15.48
N LYS A 26 0.10 2.67 -15.18
CA LYS A 26 0.59 3.98 -14.69
C LYS A 26 1.12 3.97 -13.25
N ILE A 27 0.57 3.14 -12.35
CA ILE A 27 1.00 3.08 -10.96
C ILE A 27 2.23 2.17 -10.75
N VAL A 28 2.46 1.24 -11.69
CA VAL A 28 3.60 0.31 -11.64
C VAL A 28 4.91 1.08 -11.68
N GLY A 29 5.86 0.69 -10.82
CA GLY A 29 7.19 1.26 -10.74
C GLY A 29 7.63 1.58 -9.32
N THR A 30 8.78 2.23 -9.23
CA THR A 30 9.37 2.67 -7.96
C THR A 30 9.04 4.15 -7.74
N TRP A 31 8.55 4.45 -6.54
CA TRP A 31 8.11 5.76 -6.12
C TRP A 31 8.89 6.19 -4.88
N LYS A 32 9.65 7.28 -4.98
CA LYS A 32 10.42 7.86 -3.88
C LYS A 32 9.55 8.82 -3.09
N LEU A 33 9.56 8.70 -1.76
CA LEU A 33 8.81 9.57 -0.87
C LEU A 33 9.32 11.02 -0.93
N LEU A 34 8.38 11.96 -1.12
CA LEU A 34 8.65 13.40 -1.04
C LEU A 34 8.12 14.00 0.26
N SER A 35 6.89 13.63 0.66
CA SER A 35 6.27 14.17 1.87
C SER A 35 5.27 13.19 2.47
N TYR A 36 5.11 13.25 3.78
CA TYR A 36 4.10 12.53 4.53
C TYR A 36 3.39 13.50 5.46
N ALA A 37 2.23 14.00 5.05
CA ALA A 37 1.40 14.87 5.87
C ALA A 37 0.25 14.09 6.48
N VAL A 38 -0.15 14.49 7.67
CA VAL A 38 -1.34 13.99 8.36
C VAL A 38 -2.30 15.14 8.61
N GLU A 39 -3.56 14.92 8.32
CA GLU A 39 -4.66 15.83 8.62
C GLU A 39 -5.49 15.24 9.75
N GLN A 40 -5.78 16.04 10.77
CA GLN A 40 -6.57 15.69 11.93
C GLN A 40 -8.04 16.06 11.69
N GLN A 41 -8.97 15.12 11.85
CA GLN A 41 -10.38 15.35 11.52
C GLN A 41 -11.03 16.41 12.42
N SER A 42 -10.72 16.39 13.71
CA SER A 42 -11.37 17.24 14.71
C SER A 42 -11.00 18.72 14.59
N THR A 43 -9.80 19.02 14.09
CA THR A 43 -9.24 20.39 14.04
C THR A 43 -9.04 20.92 12.62
N GLY A 44 -9.00 20.02 11.62
CA GLY A 44 -8.57 20.33 10.25
C GLY A 44 -7.07 20.64 10.15
N GLN A 45 -6.31 20.56 11.25
CA GLN A 45 -4.87 20.79 11.21
C GLN A 45 -4.18 19.75 10.34
N ARG A 46 -3.24 20.24 9.53
CA ARG A 46 -2.42 19.41 8.67
C ARG A 46 -0.94 19.71 8.90
N GLY A 47 -0.13 18.69 9.04
CA GLY A 47 1.31 18.85 9.26
C GLY A 47 2.14 17.64 8.87
N PRO A 48 3.47 17.82 8.74
CA PRO A 48 4.41 16.77 8.37
C PRO A 48 4.74 15.90 9.59
N ILE A 49 3.95 14.85 9.83
CA ILE A 49 4.12 13.97 11.00
C ILE A 49 5.45 13.20 11.02
N MET A 50 6.09 13.05 9.88
CA MET A 50 7.38 12.37 9.74
C MET A 50 8.56 13.34 9.48
N GLY A 51 8.38 14.64 9.79
CA GLY A 51 9.34 15.69 9.45
C GLY A 51 9.16 16.23 8.04
N ASP A 52 9.95 17.27 7.69
CA ASP A 52 9.85 17.96 6.41
C ASP A 52 10.52 17.18 5.26
N LYS A 53 11.49 16.34 5.58
CA LYS A 53 12.27 15.53 4.62
C LYS A 53 12.25 14.04 4.99
N PRO A 54 11.08 13.40 5.03
CA PRO A 54 11.00 11.97 5.26
C PRO A 54 11.66 11.23 4.09
N THR A 55 12.07 9.98 4.33
CA THR A 55 12.69 9.15 3.29
C THR A 55 11.97 7.83 3.13
N GLY A 56 12.09 7.22 1.96
CA GLY A 56 11.52 5.91 1.71
C GLY A 56 11.05 5.71 0.29
N TYR A 57 10.54 4.51 0.07
CA TYR A 57 10.08 4.08 -1.25
C TYR A 57 8.80 3.28 -1.16
N ALA A 58 7.99 3.38 -2.21
CA ALA A 58 6.95 2.43 -2.57
C ALA A 58 7.36 1.76 -3.88
N HIS A 59 7.28 0.43 -3.95
CA HIS A 59 7.55 -0.32 -5.16
C HIS A 59 6.30 -1.11 -5.54
N MET A 60 5.68 -0.74 -6.66
CA MET A 60 4.47 -1.35 -7.20
C MET A 60 4.86 -2.24 -8.38
N LEU A 61 4.80 -3.55 -8.19
CA LEU A 61 5.19 -4.53 -9.21
C LEU A 61 4.03 -4.83 -10.18
N PRO A 62 4.33 -5.13 -11.45
CA PRO A 62 3.29 -5.39 -12.46
C PRO A 62 2.47 -6.67 -12.17
N GLU A 63 3.01 -7.62 -11.43
CA GLU A 63 2.33 -8.83 -10.97
C GLU A 63 1.38 -8.59 -9.79
N GLY A 64 1.22 -7.34 -9.33
CA GLY A 64 0.27 -6.98 -8.29
C GLY A 64 0.83 -7.08 -6.87
N ARG A 65 2.16 -7.05 -6.68
CA ARG A 65 2.77 -6.95 -5.35
C ARG A 65 3.24 -5.53 -5.08
N VAL A 66 3.08 -5.09 -3.83
CA VAL A 66 3.56 -3.78 -3.39
C VAL A 66 4.41 -3.89 -2.14
N PHE A 67 5.46 -3.07 -2.07
CA PHE A 67 6.34 -2.90 -0.91
C PHE A 67 6.39 -1.43 -0.53
N PHE A 68 6.25 -1.15 0.77
CA PHE A 68 6.43 0.17 1.35
C PHE A 68 7.49 0.11 2.44
N ILE A 69 8.43 1.05 2.39
CA ILE A 69 9.35 1.35 3.49
C ILE A 69 9.48 2.86 3.56
N LEU A 70 8.84 3.49 4.55
CA LEU A 70 8.79 4.93 4.75
C LEU A 70 9.29 5.24 6.15
N THR A 71 10.21 6.18 6.28
CA THR A 71 10.83 6.56 7.55
C THR A 71 10.82 8.07 7.74
N GLY A 72 10.68 8.49 8.99
CA GLY A 72 10.76 9.90 9.35
C GLY A 72 12.15 10.49 9.14
N GLU A 73 12.21 11.82 9.16
CA GLU A 73 13.44 12.61 9.06
C GLU A 73 14.29 12.47 10.33
N GLY A 74 15.61 12.61 10.20
CA GLY A 74 16.54 12.80 11.32
C GLY A 74 16.74 11.57 12.23
N ARG A 75 16.35 10.39 11.82
CA ARG A 75 16.48 9.16 12.61
C ARG A 75 17.93 8.86 12.95
N LYS A 76 18.16 8.52 14.22
CA LYS A 76 19.46 8.08 14.75
C LYS A 76 19.32 6.69 15.37
N PRO A 77 20.38 5.88 15.45
CA PRO A 77 20.33 4.60 16.15
C PRO A 77 19.86 4.74 17.59
N GLY A 78 18.81 4.04 17.97
CA GLY A 78 18.30 4.01 19.34
C GLY A 78 19.20 3.18 20.25
N LYS A 79 19.63 3.75 21.39
CA LYS A 79 20.48 3.10 22.39
C LYS A 79 19.65 2.52 23.54
N THR A 80 18.52 3.14 23.85
CA THR A 80 17.57 2.72 24.89
C THR A 80 16.30 2.12 24.25
N ASP A 81 15.48 1.44 25.07
CA ASP A 81 14.22 0.89 24.59
C ASP A 81 13.20 1.99 24.23
N ALA A 82 13.21 3.11 24.96
CA ALA A 82 12.40 4.28 24.64
C ALA A 82 12.76 4.86 23.27
N GLU A 83 14.06 5.06 22.99
CA GLU A 83 14.52 5.55 21.68
C GLU A 83 14.20 4.56 20.54
N ARG A 84 14.25 3.25 20.79
CA ARG A 84 13.84 2.24 19.80
C ARG A 84 12.33 2.30 19.55
N ALA A 85 11.52 2.53 20.58
CA ALA A 85 10.08 2.71 20.45
C ALA A 85 9.75 3.97 19.61
N GLU A 86 10.47 5.08 19.80
CA GLU A 86 10.33 6.29 18.96
C GLU A 86 10.65 6.02 17.50
N LEU A 87 11.69 5.21 17.21
CA LEU A 87 12.01 4.80 15.86
C LEU A 87 10.86 4.02 15.21
N LEU A 88 10.19 3.16 15.97
CA LEU A 88 9.03 2.43 15.47
C LEU A 88 7.87 3.37 15.14
N GLY A 89 7.67 4.43 15.94
CA GLY A 89 6.66 5.47 15.69
C GLY A 89 6.85 6.23 14.37
N THR A 90 8.08 6.34 13.89
CA THR A 90 8.43 7.01 12.63
C THR A 90 8.73 6.04 11.48
N LEU A 91 8.17 4.84 11.54
CA LEU A 91 8.26 3.81 10.50
C LEU A 91 6.88 3.43 9.98
N VAL A 92 6.73 3.32 8.68
CA VAL A 92 5.63 2.62 8.02
C VAL A 92 6.23 1.66 7.02
N ALA A 93 6.15 0.36 7.29
CA ALA A 93 6.69 -0.68 6.44
C ALA A 93 5.71 -1.84 6.30
N TYR A 94 5.33 -2.19 5.08
CA TYR A 94 4.47 -3.33 4.82
C TYR A 94 4.57 -3.79 3.37
N THR A 95 4.12 -5.01 3.13
CA THR A 95 3.97 -5.57 1.79
C THR A 95 2.66 -6.35 1.71
N GLY A 96 2.22 -6.62 0.49
CA GLY A 96 1.03 -7.38 0.20
C GLY A 96 0.71 -7.41 -1.28
N THR A 97 -0.39 -8.06 -1.63
CA THR A 97 -0.92 -8.00 -2.99
C THR A 97 -1.84 -6.80 -3.15
N TYR A 98 -1.78 -6.13 -4.31
CA TYR A 98 -2.64 -4.98 -4.57
C TYR A 98 -3.45 -5.12 -5.85
N THR A 99 -4.60 -4.47 -5.87
CA THR A 99 -5.45 -4.27 -7.04
C THR A 99 -5.83 -2.81 -7.14
N THR A 100 -6.16 -2.33 -8.33
CA THR A 100 -6.63 -0.96 -8.56
C THR A 100 -7.98 -0.96 -9.26
N GLU A 101 -8.82 -0.02 -8.89
CA GLU A 101 -10.12 0.24 -9.51
C GLU A 101 -10.34 1.76 -9.56
N GLY A 102 -10.33 2.33 -10.77
CA GLY A 102 -10.38 3.77 -10.96
C GLY A 102 -9.22 4.49 -10.26
N ASP A 103 -9.56 5.40 -9.34
CA ASP A 103 -8.65 6.18 -8.50
C ASP A 103 -8.33 5.54 -7.15
N LYS A 104 -8.76 4.29 -6.94
CA LYS A 104 -8.55 3.55 -5.70
C LYS A 104 -7.61 2.37 -5.92
N TRP A 105 -6.75 2.13 -4.93
CA TRP A 105 -6.07 0.85 -4.81
C TRP A 105 -6.42 0.19 -3.48
N SER A 106 -6.40 -1.13 -3.47
CA SER A 106 -6.56 -1.95 -2.27
C SER A 106 -5.35 -2.86 -2.11
N THR A 107 -4.75 -2.89 -0.92
CA THR A 107 -3.68 -3.84 -0.58
C THR A 107 -4.20 -4.84 0.44
N SER A 108 -4.10 -6.14 0.12
CA SER A 108 -4.22 -7.21 1.11
C SER A 108 -2.84 -7.42 1.74
N VAL A 109 -2.69 -7.00 2.99
CA VAL A 109 -1.39 -6.96 3.69
C VAL A 109 -1.05 -8.35 4.21
N ASP A 110 0.15 -8.85 3.90
CA ASP A 110 0.66 -10.14 4.37
C ASP A 110 1.84 -10.02 5.34
N VAL A 111 2.59 -8.91 5.27
CA VAL A 111 3.66 -8.57 6.23
C VAL A 111 3.61 -7.08 6.54
N ALA A 112 3.71 -6.70 7.81
CA ALA A 112 3.71 -5.29 8.23
C ALA A 112 4.56 -5.06 9.48
N TRP A 113 5.05 -3.82 9.64
CA TRP A 113 5.73 -3.34 10.83
C TRP A 113 4.83 -3.35 12.08
N ASN A 114 3.53 -3.14 11.89
CA ASN A 114 2.51 -3.32 12.92
C ASN A 114 1.74 -4.62 12.66
N PRO A 115 1.80 -5.61 13.58
CA PRO A 115 1.12 -6.90 13.41
C PRO A 115 -0.40 -6.79 13.19
N GLU A 116 -1.05 -5.74 13.71
CA GLU A 116 -2.50 -5.52 13.51
C GLU A 116 -2.90 -5.30 12.03
N TRP A 117 -1.93 -4.99 11.18
CA TRP A 117 -2.19 -4.78 9.75
C TRP A 117 -2.16 -6.08 8.95
N VAL A 118 -1.52 -7.11 9.47
CA VAL A 118 -1.42 -8.42 8.80
C VAL A 118 -2.82 -9.03 8.65
N GLY A 119 -3.16 -9.49 7.45
CA GLY A 119 -4.48 -10.03 7.10
C GLY A 119 -5.55 -8.98 6.83
N THR A 120 -5.24 -7.68 6.96
CA THR A 120 -6.21 -6.61 6.65
C THR A 120 -6.17 -6.19 5.19
N ARG A 121 -7.29 -5.59 4.73
CA ARG A 121 -7.38 -4.90 3.45
C ARG A 121 -7.28 -3.39 3.65
N GLN A 122 -6.23 -2.80 3.11
CA GLN A 122 -5.95 -1.37 3.19
C GLN A 122 -6.36 -0.68 1.89
N VAL A 123 -7.40 0.16 1.93
CA VAL A 123 -7.86 0.95 0.77
C VAL A 123 -7.25 2.34 0.80
N ARG A 124 -6.89 2.87 -0.37
CA ARG A 124 -6.31 4.21 -0.57
C ARG A 124 -6.93 4.85 -1.80
N ASP A 125 -7.17 6.14 -1.73
CA ASP A 125 -7.36 6.95 -2.92
C ASP A 125 -5.99 7.35 -3.47
N PHE A 126 -5.83 7.38 -4.79
CA PHE A 126 -4.60 7.85 -5.41
C PHE A 126 -4.85 8.66 -6.68
N ARG A 127 -3.94 9.56 -6.99
CA ARG A 127 -3.88 10.23 -8.27
C ARG A 127 -2.43 10.34 -8.75
N ILE A 128 -2.25 10.29 -10.06
CA ILE A 128 -0.95 10.43 -10.72
C ILE A 128 -1.00 11.68 -11.59
N GLU A 129 -0.09 12.62 -11.32
CA GLU A 129 0.07 13.89 -12.01
C GLU A 129 1.50 13.97 -12.56
N GLY A 130 1.68 13.60 -13.83
CA GLY A 130 3.04 13.44 -14.39
C GLY A 130 3.83 12.37 -13.63
N ASP A 131 4.97 12.76 -13.09
CA ASP A 131 5.84 11.90 -12.29
C ASP A 131 5.51 11.92 -10.79
N ARG A 132 4.40 12.51 -10.39
CA ARG A 132 3.95 12.54 -8.99
C ARG A 132 2.79 11.58 -8.76
N LEU A 133 2.89 10.84 -7.65
CA LEU A 133 1.84 10.00 -7.10
C LEU A 133 1.42 10.59 -5.75
N VAL A 134 0.16 10.96 -5.61
CA VAL A 134 -0.43 11.42 -4.35
C VAL A 134 -1.40 10.37 -3.85
N VAL A 135 -1.23 9.98 -2.60
CA VAL A 135 -2.00 8.93 -1.93
C VAL A 135 -2.71 9.52 -0.73
N THR A 136 -4.00 9.23 -0.60
CA THR A 136 -4.80 9.65 0.56
C THR A 136 -5.42 8.43 1.23
N THR A 137 -5.25 8.32 2.55
CA THR A 137 -5.92 7.26 3.32
C THR A 137 -7.33 7.68 3.70
N PRO A 138 -8.25 6.73 3.93
CA PRO A 138 -9.47 7.01 4.67
C PRO A 138 -9.16 7.58 6.06
N TRP A 139 -10.15 8.25 6.66
CA TRP A 139 -10.09 8.64 8.06
C TRP A 139 -9.99 7.42 8.97
N ARG A 140 -9.02 7.41 9.88
CA ARG A 140 -8.79 6.32 10.83
C ARG A 140 -7.93 6.77 12.01
N VAL A 141 -7.94 6.00 13.10
CA VAL A 141 -6.92 6.12 14.14
C VAL A 141 -5.68 5.35 13.67
N MET A 142 -4.56 6.04 13.57
CA MET A 142 -3.28 5.42 13.21
C MET A 142 -2.53 5.00 14.47
N PRO A 143 -1.99 3.76 14.53
CA PRO A 143 -1.23 3.30 15.69
C PRO A 143 -0.04 4.18 16.06
N ASN A 144 0.67 4.73 15.07
CA ASN A 144 1.85 5.57 15.28
C ASN A 144 1.56 6.89 15.99
N TRP A 145 0.33 7.40 15.91
CA TRP A 145 -0.12 8.69 16.46
C TRP A 145 -1.58 8.63 16.90
N ALA A 146 -1.91 7.59 17.65
CA ALA A 146 -3.28 7.36 18.14
C ALA A 146 -3.79 8.49 19.07
N ASP A 147 -2.89 9.20 19.72
CA ASP A 147 -3.15 10.40 20.53
C ASP A 147 -3.83 11.54 19.74
N LYS A 148 -3.68 11.57 18.42
CA LYS A 148 -4.30 12.57 17.54
C LYS A 148 -5.74 12.23 17.13
N GLY A 149 -6.25 11.06 17.55
CA GLY A 149 -7.59 10.59 17.19
C GLY A 149 -7.72 10.25 15.69
N MET A 150 -8.87 10.59 15.11
CA MET A 150 -9.13 10.33 13.68
C MET A 150 -8.28 11.21 12.78
N THR A 151 -7.45 10.57 11.96
CA THR A 151 -6.55 11.22 11.01
C THR A 151 -6.65 10.60 9.62
N ARG A 152 -6.23 11.32 8.61
CA ARG A 152 -5.90 10.78 7.29
C ARG A 152 -4.50 11.18 6.88
N SER A 153 -3.80 10.25 6.24
CA SER A 153 -2.48 10.51 5.67
C SER A 153 -2.62 10.99 4.24
N ILE A 154 -1.79 11.98 3.87
CA ILE A 154 -1.63 12.48 2.51
C ILE A 154 -0.16 12.34 2.19
N VAL A 155 0.16 11.37 1.34
CA VAL A 155 1.53 10.96 1.05
C VAL A 155 1.84 11.27 -0.40
N THR A 156 2.93 12.00 -0.64
CA THR A 156 3.35 12.38 -1.98
C THR A 156 4.66 11.70 -2.32
N PHE A 157 4.69 11.11 -3.50
CA PHE A 157 5.87 10.48 -4.06
C PHE A 157 6.22 11.10 -5.42
N GLU A 158 7.47 10.94 -5.83
CA GLU A 158 7.93 11.12 -7.21
C GLU A 158 8.38 9.79 -7.81
N ARG A 159 8.27 9.64 -9.12
CA ARG A 159 8.78 8.46 -9.80
C ARG A 159 10.30 8.41 -9.65
N ALA A 160 10.82 7.32 -9.10
CA ALA A 160 12.26 7.10 -9.05
C ALA A 160 12.81 6.82 -10.46
N LYS A 161 13.95 7.41 -10.76
CA LYS A 161 14.69 7.21 -12.01
C LYS A 161 15.63 6.02 -11.89
#